data_7395e86d64e48cc2aa1dfb3c8f567b3b
#
_entry.id   7395e86d64e48cc2aa1dfb3c8f567b3b
#
_cell.length_a   1.000
_cell.length_b   1.000
_cell.length_c   1.000
_cell.angle_alpha   90.00
_cell.angle_beta   90.00
_cell.angle_gamma   90.00
#
_symmetry.space_group_name_H-M   'P 1'
#
loop_
_entity.id
_entity.type
_entity.pdbx_description
1 polymer ?
#
loop_
_entity_poly.entity_id
_entity_poly.type
_entity_poly.pdbx_seq_one_letter_code
_entity_poly.pdbx_strand_id
1 'polypeptide(L)'
;MMYIWGVAPALACGNSVVMKVSEQTPLTGLYIAALLTEAGLPDGCLNVISGYGPVTGTALVAHPGIDKVHFTGSDVIGREIMKTAAQNLTPVALELGGKSPCLIFDDADIDIAVDNAEFTV
;
A
#
# COMPACT_ATOMS: atom_id res chain seq x y z
N MET A 1 -9.36 -2.40 -0.94
CA MET A 1 -8.90 -1.36 -1.89
C MET A 1 -7.39 -1.17 -1.80
N MET A 2 -6.78 -0.74 -0.70
CA MET A 2 -5.32 -0.56 -0.52
C MET A 2 -4.47 -1.77 -0.93
N TYR A 3 -4.94 -2.98 -0.61
CA TYR A 3 -4.30 -4.23 -1.03
C TYR A 3 -4.10 -4.30 -2.55
N ILE A 4 -5.16 -4.06 -3.31
CA ILE A 4 -5.14 -4.18 -4.78
C ILE A 4 -4.27 -3.10 -5.41
N TRP A 5 -4.29 -1.88 -4.89
CA TRP A 5 -3.47 -0.78 -5.42
C TRP A 5 -1.96 -1.05 -5.37
N GLY A 6 -1.50 -1.79 -4.35
CA GLY A 6 -0.08 -2.18 -4.27
C GLY A 6 0.23 -3.47 -5.02
N VAL A 7 -0.59 -4.50 -4.83
CA VAL A 7 -0.31 -5.86 -5.29
C VAL A 7 -0.55 -6.03 -6.80
N ALA A 8 -1.70 -5.54 -7.31
CA ALA A 8 -2.06 -5.79 -8.70
C ALA A 8 -1.06 -5.22 -9.72
N PRO A 9 -0.64 -3.94 -9.64
CA PRO A 9 0.35 -3.42 -10.59
C PRO A 9 1.72 -4.08 -10.42
N ALA A 10 2.12 -4.44 -9.19
CA ALA A 10 3.38 -5.13 -8.97
C ALA A 10 3.41 -6.50 -9.68
N LEU A 11 2.38 -7.31 -9.48
CA LEU A 11 2.26 -8.62 -10.15
C LEU A 11 2.11 -8.48 -11.67
N ALA A 12 1.32 -7.51 -12.15
CA ALA A 12 1.16 -7.27 -13.58
C ALA A 12 2.47 -6.90 -14.29
N CYS A 13 3.41 -6.28 -13.56
CA CYS A 13 4.75 -5.97 -14.05
C CYS A 13 5.77 -7.09 -13.81
N GLY A 14 5.34 -8.27 -13.40
CA GLY A 14 6.20 -9.44 -13.22
C GLY A 14 7.05 -9.43 -11.94
N ASN A 15 6.68 -8.61 -10.96
CA ASN A 15 7.38 -8.60 -9.67
C ASN A 15 6.82 -9.67 -8.73
N SER A 16 7.65 -10.16 -7.82
CA SER A 16 7.20 -10.87 -6.63
C SER A 16 6.89 -9.88 -5.50
N VAL A 17 5.92 -10.22 -4.65
CA VAL A 17 5.44 -9.35 -3.59
C VAL A 17 5.51 -10.06 -2.24
N VAL A 18 6.09 -9.40 -1.25
CA VAL A 18 5.93 -9.73 0.16
C VAL A 18 5.07 -8.64 0.79
N MET A 19 3.85 -8.98 1.17
CA MET A 19 2.90 -8.06 1.74
C MET A 19 2.72 -8.28 3.23
N LYS A 20 3.06 -7.28 4.03
CA LYS A 20 2.68 -7.25 5.45
C LYS A 20 1.32 -6.58 5.58
N VAL A 21 0.34 -7.31 6.06
CA VAL A 21 -0.97 -6.77 6.42
C VAL A 21 -0.95 -6.08 7.76
N SER A 22 -1.96 -5.21 8.02
CA SER A 22 -2.16 -4.66 9.37
C SER A 22 -2.48 -5.77 10.35
N GLU A 23 -1.90 -5.71 11.54
CA GLU A 23 -2.18 -6.64 12.64
C GLU A 23 -3.64 -6.59 13.10
N GLN A 24 -4.34 -5.48 12.87
CA GLN A 24 -5.75 -5.33 13.22
C GLN A 24 -6.71 -5.92 12.17
N THR A 25 -6.27 -6.05 10.93
CA THR A 25 -7.13 -6.50 9.81
C THR A 25 -6.42 -7.51 8.90
N PRO A 26 -5.89 -8.63 9.43
CA PRO A 26 -5.07 -9.54 8.64
C PRO A 26 -5.86 -10.49 7.75
N LEU A 27 -7.10 -10.83 8.12
CA LEU A 27 -7.84 -11.95 7.55
C LEU A 27 -8.14 -11.77 6.05
N THR A 28 -8.59 -10.59 5.64
CA THR A 28 -8.92 -10.33 4.23
C THR A 28 -7.69 -10.47 3.33
N GLY A 29 -6.52 -9.99 3.77
CA GLY A 29 -5.29 -10.10 3.00
C GLY A 29 -4.84 -11.55 2.82
N LEU A 30 -4.90 -12.35 3.87
CA LEU A 30 -4.60 -13.78 3.82
C LEU A 30 -5.60 -14.55 2.93
N TYR A 31 -6.89 -14.21 3.05
CA TYR A 31 -7.94 -14.85 2.24
C TYR A 31 -7.78 -14.55 0.75
N ILE A 32 -7.50 -13.29 0.39
CA ILE A 32 -7.26 -12.92 -1.01
C ILE A 32 -6.03 -13.65 -1.58
N ALA A 33 -4.96 -13.82 -0.79
CA ALA A 33 -3.80 -14.57 -1.23
C ALA A 33 -4.14 -16.04 -1.54
N ALA A 34 -4.96 -16.69 -0.70
CA ALA A 34 -5.45 -18.04 -0.95
C ALA A 34 -6.26 -18.12 -2.26
N LEU A 35 -7.19 -17.18 -2.48
CA LEU A 35 -7.97 -17.12 -3.72
C LEU A 35 -7.10 -16.91 -4.97
N LEU A 36 -6.06 -16.10 -4.88
CA LEU A 36 -5.13 -15.89 -5.99
C LEU A 36 -4.33 -17.17 -6.30
N THR A 37 -3.94 -17.93 -5.29
CA THR A 37 -3.31 -19.24 -5.47
C THR A 37 -4.27 -20.23 -6.15
N GLU A 38 -5.53 -20.30 -5.71
CA GLU A 38 -6.57 -21.12 -6.35
C GLU A 38 -6.82 -20.70 -7.82
N ALA A 39 -6.71 -19.39 -8.11
CA ALA A 39 -6.84 -18.86 -9.46
C ALA A 39 -5.62 -19.12 -10.35
N GLY A 40 -4.57 -19.77 -9.83
CA GLY A 40 -3.38 -20.15 -10.59
C GLY A 40 -2.21 -19.16 -10.52
N LEU A 41 -2.20 -18.24 -9.56
CA LEU A 41 -1.00 -17.43 -9.31
C LEU A 41 0.14 -18.36 -8.88
N PRO A 42 1.31 -18.34 -9.56
CA PRO A 42 2.43 -19.20 -9.20
C PRO A 42 2.93 -18.98 -7.78
N ASP A 43 3.39 -20.07 -7.15
CA ASP A 43 3.94 -20.02 -5.80
C ASP A 43 5.11 -19.02 -5.70
N GLY A 44 5.15 -18.28 -4.60
CA GLY A 44 6.17 -17.27 -4.34
C GLY A 44 5.93 -15.90 -5.00
N CYS A 45 5.00 -15.77 -5.95
CA CYS A 45 4.69 -14.47 -6.54
C CYS A 45 4.04 -13.50 -5.54
N LEU A 46 3.19 -14.02 -4.64
CA LEU A 46 2.59 -13.23 -3.56
C LEU A 46 2.71 -13.98 -2.24
N ASN A 47 3.37 -13.35 -1.28
CA ASN A 47 3.57 -13.87 0.07
C ASN A 47 2.98 -12.88 1.08
N VAL A 48 1.96 -13.30 1.83
CA VAL A 48 1.33 -12.44 2.83
C VAL A 48 1.78 -12.84 4.22
N ILE A 49 2.31 -11.87 4.95
CA ILE A 49 2.77 -12.03 6.32
C ILE A 49 1.98 -11.13 7.26
N SER A 50 1.80 -11.59 8.50
CA SER A 50 1.22 -10.82 9.58
C SER A 50 2.26 -10.54 10.67
N GLY A 51 2.01 -9.54 11.50
CA GLY A 51 2.89 -9.19 12.61
C GLY A 51 2.84 -7.71 12.92
N TYR A 52 3.44 -7.34 14.03
CA TYR A 52 3.47 -5.94 14.45
C TYR A 52 4.37 -5.08 13.58
N GLY A 53 3.90 -3.86 13.28
CA GLY A 53 4.62 -2.88 12.46
C GLY A 53 6.08 -2.68 12.89
N PRO A 54 6.35 -2.35 14.18
CA PRO A 54 7.70 -2.12 14.69
C PRO A 54 8.66 -3.32 14.61
N VAL A 55 8.13 -4.53 14.53
CA VAL A 55 8.95 -5.76 14.45
C VAL A 55 9.00 -6.26 13.00
N THR A 56 7.89 -6.77 12.51
CA THR A 56 7.81 -7.39 11.19
C THR A 56 7.97 -6.38 10.05
N GLY A 57 7.33 -5.21 10.18
CA GLY A 57 7.42 -4.14 9.19
C GLY A 57 8.85 -3.59 9.07
N THR A 58 9.47 -3.28 10.20
CA THR A 58 10.86 -2.78 10.22
C THR A 58 11.84 -3.81 9.64
N ALA A 59 11.71 -5.08 10.03
CA ALA A 59 12.56 -6.16 9.51
C ALA A 59 12.41 -6.32 7.99
N LEU A 60 11.18 -6.22 7.46
CA LEU A 60 10.91 -6.29 6.03
C LEU A 60 11.56 -5.12 5.28
N VAL A 61 11.36 -3.88 5.75
CA VAL A 61 11.92 -2.68 5.11
C VAL A 61 13.45 -2.66 5.15
N ALA A 62 14.05 -3.18 6.23
CA ALA A 62 15.51 -3.25 6.38
C ALA A 62 16.17 -4.37 5.58
N HIS A 63 15.38 -5.30 5.00
CA HIS A 63 15.94 -6.49 4.37
C HIS A 63 16.61 -6.12 3.02
N PRO A 64 17.87 -6.52 2.79
CA PRO A 64 18.61 -6.13 1.58
C PRO A 64 18.07 -6.75 0.28
N GLY A 65 17.23 -7.76 0.36
CA GLY A 65 16.56 -8.38 -0.79
C GLY A 65 15.23 -7.71 -1.16
N ILE A 66 14.92 -6.54 -0.63
CA ILE A 66 13.75 -5.74 -1.01
C ILE A 66 14.18 -4.65 -1.98
N ASP A 67 13.69 -4.73 -3.21
CA ASP A 67 14.02 -3.77 -4.27
C ASP A 67 13.17 -2.50 -4.22
N LYS A 68 11.96 -2.54 -3.65
CA LYS A 68 11.06 -1.40 -3.52
C LYS A 68 10.08 -1.61 -2.37
N VAL A 69 9.82 -0.54 -1.63
CA VAL A 69 8.78 -0.49 -0.60
C VAL A 69 7.60 0.37 -1.08
N HIS A 70 6.38 -0.15 -0.92
CA HIS A 70 5.14 0.61 -1.06
C HIS A 70 4.41 0.61 0.28
N PHE A 71 4.00 1.77 0.76
CA PHE A 71 3.33 1.91 2.06
C PHE A 71 2.23 2.97 2.00
N THR A 72 1.10 2.62 2.60
CA THR A 72 0.00 3.55 2.87
C THR A 72 -0.24 3.59 4.37
N GLY A 73 -0.26 4.78 4.96
CA GLY A 73 -0.48 4.93 6.40
C GLY A 73 -0.11 6.31 6.94
N SER A 74 0.26 6.38 8.22
CA SER A 74 0.57 7.66 8.86
C SER A 74 1.93 8.22 8.45
N ASP A 75 2.07 9.55 8.48
CA ASP A 75 3.32 10.28 8.22
C ASP A 75 4.45 9.82 9.16
N VAL A 76 4.11 9.53 10.41
CA VAL A 76 5.09 9.08 11.42
C VAL A 76 5.76 7.79 10.96
N ILE A 77 4.95 6.81 10.57
CA ILE A 77 5.45 5.52 10.07
C ILE A 77 6.15 5.68 8.72
N GLY A 78 5.61 6.50 7.83
CA GLY A 78 6.25 6.80 6.54
C GLY A 78 7.67 7.33 6.70
N ARG A 79 7.90 8.24 7.67
CA ARG A 79 9.23 8.76 7.98
C ARG A 79 10.20 7.67 8.47
N GLU A 80 9.73 6.76 9.32
CA GLU A 80 10.55 5.65 9.82
C GLU A 80 10.88 4.65 8.70
N ILE A 81 9.93 4.39 7.80
CA ILE A 81 10.17 3.58 6.60
C ILE A 81 11.24 4.22 5.72
N MET A 82 11.15 5.52 5.44
CA MET A 82 12.17 6.22 4.64
C MET A 82 13.56 6.13 5.26
N LYS A 83 13.68 6.36 6.58
CA LYS A 83 14.96 6.26 7.29
C LYS A 83 15.55 4.85 7.20
N THR A 84 14.72 3.83 7.36
CA THR A 84 15.15 2.44 7.32
C THR A 84 15.54 2.02 5.90
N ALA A 85 14.73 2.33 4.91
CA ALA A 85 14.96 2.01 3.50
C ALA A 85 16.22 2.70 2.94
N ALA A 86 16.53 3.91 3.42
CA ALA A 86 17.73 4.65 3.04
C ALA A 86 19.04 3.90 3.33
N GLN A 87 19.05 3.00 4.31
CA GLN A 87 20.24 2.19 4.64
C GLN A 87 20.66 1.27 3.50
N ASN A 88 19.70 0.81 2.69
CA ASN A 88 19.93 -0.04 1.53
C ASN A 88 19.71 0.70 0.20
N LEU A 89 19.46 2.02 0.24
CA LEU A 89 19.06 2.84 -0.91
C LEU A 89 17.79 2.32 -1.60
N THR A 90 16.93 1.62 -0.86
CA THR A 90 15.69 1.05 -1.38
C THR A 90 14.68 2.15 -1.70
N PRO A 91 14.19 2.27 -2.94
CA PRO A 91 13.16 3.23 -3.31
C PRO A 91 11.85 3.00 -2.53
N VAL A 92 11.20 4.09 -2.12
CA VAL A 92 9.92 4.03 -1.42
C VAL A 92 8.84 4.80 -2.16
N ALA A 93 7.63 4.25 -2.20
CA ALA A 93 6.41 4.94 -2.61
C ALA A 93 5.50 5.05 -1.37
N LEU A 94 5.15 6.27 -1.01
CA LEU A 94 4.40 6.56 0.21
C LEU A 94 3.09 7.25 -0.13
N GLU A 95 1.99 6.70 0.37
CA GLU A 95 0.68 7.32 0.40
C GLU A 95 0.35 7.62 1.88
N LEU A 96 0.36 8.88 2.24
CA LEU A 96 0.29 9.31 3.62
C LEU A 96 -0.98 10.12 3.90
N GLY A 97 -1.13 10.59 5.14
CA GLY A 97 -2.25 11.39 5.54
C GLY A 97 -2.32 12.75 4.84
N GLY A 98 -3.51 13.32 4.86
CA GLY A 98 -3.78 14.63 4.27
C GLY A 98 -5.11 15.19 4.76
N LYS A 99 -5.56 16.29 4.18
CA LYS A 99 -6.85 16.94 4.45
C LYS A 99 -7.69 17.14 3.20
N SER A 100 -7.21 16.67 2.06
CA SER A 100 -7.93 16.64 0.76
C SER A 100 -8.78 17.90 0.51
N PRO A 101 -8.21 19.11 0.49
CA PRO A 101 -9.01 20.33 0.27
C PRO A 101 -9.66 20.28 -1.11
N CYS A 102 -10.96 20.55 -1.16
CA CYS A 102 -11.73 20.71 -2.40
C CYS A 102 -12.08 22.18 -2.56
N LEU A 103 -11.65 22.78 -3.67
CA LEU A 103 -11.92 24.20 -3.98
C LEU A 103 -12.86 24.27 -5.18
N ILE A 104 -14.01 24.90 -4.99
CA ILE A 104 -15.00 25.15 -6.04
C ILE A 104 -15.05 26.66 -6.29
N PHE A 105 -14.66 27.07 -7.49
CA PHE A 105 -14.68 28.46 -7.88
C PHE A 105 -16.09 28.87 -8.34
N ASP A 106 -16.36 30.16 -8.39
CA ASP A 106 -17.68 30.75 -8.68
C ASP A 106 -18.14 30.56 -10.13
N ASP A 107 -17.24 30.27 -11.04
CA ASP A 107 -17.49 29.96 -12.44
C ASP A 107 -17.62 28.44 -12.73
N ALA A 108 -17.57 27.59 -11.70
CA ALA A 108 -17.71 26.15 -11.86
C ALA A 108 -19.14 25.74 -12.24
N ASP A 109 -19.28 24.69 -13.05
CA ASP A 109 -20.54 24.01 -13.26
C ASP A 109 -20.99 23.34 -11.96
N ILE A 110 -22.13 23.78 -11.40
CA ILE A 110 -22.58 23.33 -10.08
C ILE A 110 -22.91 21.85 -10.05
N ASP A 111 -23.52 21.29 -11.09
CA ASP A 111 -23.90 19.88 -11.12
C ASP A 111 -22.66 19.00 -11.13
N ILE A 112 -21.66 19.34 -11.96
CA ILE A 112 -20.36 18.65 -11.98
C ILE A 112 -19.61 18.81 -10.65
N ALA A 113 -19.66 19.98 -10.05
CA ALA A 113 -19.00 20.25 -8.78
C ALA A 113 -19.59 19.42 -7.64
N VAL A 114 -20.92 19.28 -7.59
CA VAL A 114 -21.62 18.44 -6.60
C VAL A 114 -21.25 16.98 -6.76
N ASP A 115 -21.33 16.43 -7.99
CA ASP A 115 -20.98 15.03 -8.26
C ASP A 115 -19.54 14.69 -7.84
N ASN A 116 -18.60 15.58 -8.16
CA ASN A 116 -17.20 15.36 -7.76
C ASN A 116 -16.97 15.52 -6.25
N ALA A 117 -17.63 16.49 -5.60
CA ALA A 117 -17.51 16.68 -4.16
C ALA A 117 -18.06 15.48 -3.38
N GLU A 118 -19.19 14.90 -3.80
CA GLU A 118 -19.77 13.71 -3.19
C GLU A 118 -18.87 12.48 -3.31
N PHE A 119 -18.16 12.33 -4.43
CA PHE A 119 -17.24 11.23 -4.65
C PHE A 119 -15.97 11.31 -3.80
N THR A 120 -15.57 12.51 -3.38
CA THR A 120 -14.30 12.78 -2.67
C THR A 120 -14.41 12.83 -1.15
N VAL A 121 -15.60 12.70 -0.57
CA VAL A 121 -15.84 12.76 0.90
C VAL A 121 -15.79 11.40 1.58
#